data_c53343fd41f3d16b27b70b7df7ef4b67
#
_entry.id   c53343fd41f3d16b27b70b7df7ef4b67
#
_cell.length_a   1.000
_cell.length_b   1.000
_cell.length_c   1.000
_cell.angle_alpha   90.00
_cell.angle_beta   90.00
_cell.angle_gamma   90.00
#
_symmetry.space_group_name_H-M   'P 1'
#
loop_
_entity.id
_entity.type
_entity.pdbx_description
1 polymer ?
#
loop_
_entity_poly.entity_id
_entity_poly.type
_entity_poly.pdbx_seq_one_letter_code
_entity_poly.pdbx_strand_id
1 'polypeptide(L)'
;MNKSIIATEHLSKRYGAFEALRDISLAVPQGSIYGLIGDNGAGKTTLFRILAGQHFPNKGNVFLLGQTGKELSIARSRMGFLIEKPVFFPNMTVEQNMRYYAIQKGLPQDKQAVTLLETVGLSEKRKEKASALSLGQKQRLGLAIALLGNPQVLVLDEPINGLDPSGIIEFRQLLHRLNQERNITILISSHILSELQQIATHYAFISKGELLESISAEALHQKCSNSIEMTLSDLASYTFLLEQRDADEQFTVFANQRLVIYHPRHRPEFYSKLAAEHQIYISSLRTLEMKLEDYYMSLKEGRK
;
A
#
# COMPACT_ATOMS: atom_id res chain seq x y z
N MET A 1 14.66 0.51 -18.00
CA MET A 1 14.38 1.03 -16.66
C MET A 1 13.03 1.75 -16.71
N ASN A 2 12.03 1.29 -15.97
CA ASN A 2 10.74 1.98 -15.91
C ASN A 2 10.94 3.37 -15.29
N LYS A 3 10.47 4.40 -15.99
CA LYS A 3 10.60 5.80 -15.54
C LYS A 3 9.76 6.01 -14.28
N SER A 4 10.38 6.44 -13.19
CA SER A 4 9.66 6.79 -11.96
C SER A 4 8.82 8.05 -12.20
N ILE A 5 7.53 7.99 -11.85
CA ILE A 5 6.58 9.12 -12.00
C ILE A 5 6.46 9.94 -10.72
N ILE A 6 6.72 9.30 -9.56
CA ILE A 6 6.95 9.92 -8.25
C ILE A 6 8.29 9.43 -7.76
N ALA A 7 9.14 10.32 -7.27
CA ALA A 7 10.33 9.93 -6.52
C ALA A 7 10.57 10.91 -5.35
N THR A 8 11.18 10.38 -4.29
CA THR A 8 11.73 11.17 -3.18
C THR A 8 13.17 10.77 -2.95
N GLU A 9 14.01 11.72 -2.62
CA GLU A 9 15.42 11.49 -2.29
C GLU A 9 15.74 12.10 -0.94
N HIS A 10 16.18 11.27 -0.01
CA HIS A 10 16.60 11.65 1.34
C HIS A 10 15.58 12.54 2.08
N LEU A 11 14.27 12.24 1.87
CA LEU A 11 13.17 13.07 2.36
C LEU A 11 13.01 12.91 3.87
N SER A 12 13.11 14.02 4.61
CA SER A 12 12.92 14.03 6.06
C SER A 12 11.91 15.09 6.47
N LYS A 13 11.10 14.79 7.49
CA LYS A 13 10.10 15.70 8.06
C LYS A 13 10.04 15.62 9.57
N ARG A 14 10.13 16.77 10.23
CA ARG A 14 10.00 16.93 11.68
C ARG A 14 8.85 17.86 12.04
N TYR A 15 8.18 17.56 13.13
CA TYR A 15 7.19 18.40 13.79
C TYR A 15 7.66 18.63 15.22
N GLY A 16 8.28 19.79 15.48
CA GLY A 16 8.97 20.02 16.74
C GLY A 16 10.06 18.98 17.02
N ALA A 17 9.97 18.24 18.09
CA ALA A 17 10.90 17.17 18.44
C ALA A 17 10.57 15.83 17.75
N PHE A 18 9.35 15.67 17.23
CA PHE A 18 8.92 14.42 16.58
C PHE A 18 9.40 14.35 15.12
N GLU A 19 10.12 13.32 14.78
CA GLU A 19 10.60 13.05 13.42
C GLU A 19 9.65 12.07 12.73
N ALA A 20 8.78 12.61 11.87
CA ALA A 20 7.74 11.87 11.19
C ALA A 20 8.22 11.09 9.97
N LEU A 21 9.27 11.60 9.30
CA LEU A 21 9.95 10.92 8.19
C LEU A 21 11.46 11.08 8.35
N ARG A 22 12.20 10.00 8.09
CA ARG A 22 13.65 9.90 8.21
C ARG A 22 14.22 9.31 6.94
N ASP A 23 14.87 10.16 6.14
CA ASP A 23 15.65 9.73 4.98
C ASP A 23 14.89 8.83 3.98
N ILE A 24 13.63 9.20 3.65
CA ILE A 24 12.78 8.43 2.74
C ILE A 24 13.21 8.65 1.29
N SER A 25 13.75 7.60 0.66
CA SER A 25 14.05 7.53 -0.76
C SER A 25 13.14 6.50 -1.42
N LEU A 26 12.10 6.97 -2.13
CA LEU A 26 11.04 6.16 -2.74
C LEU A 26 11.00 6.43 -4.24
N ALA A 27 10.74 5.39 -5.04
CA ALA A 27 10.54 5.50 -6.48
C ALA A 27 9.30 4.72 -6.91
N VAL A 28 8.29 5.42 -7.44
CA VAL A 28 7.04 4.82 -7.93
C VAL A 28 7.08 4.71 -9.45
N PRO A 29 7.07 3.50 -10.02
CA PRO A 29 7.07 3.30 -11.47
C PRO A 29 5.77 3.80 -12.11
N GLN A 30 5.87 4.37 -13.32
CA GLN A 30 4.71 4.78 -14.09
C GLN A 30 3.83 3.56 -14.43
N GLY A 31 2.50 3.72 -14.36
CA GLY A 31 1.51 2.67 -14.64
C GLY A 31 1.34 1.64 -13.53
N SER A 32 2.07 1.76 -12.41
CA SER A 32 1.93 0.85 -11.27
C SER A 32 0.76 1.19 -10.37
N ILE A 33 0.23 0.18 -9.67
CA ILE A 33 -0.50 0.35 -8.41
C ILE A 33 0.52 0.08 -7.31
N TYR A 34 0.93 1.12 -6.60
CA TYR A 34 2.00 1.09 -5.62
C TYR A 34 1.44 1.21 -4.21
N GLY A 35 1.55 0.13 -3.42
CA GLY A 35 1.08 0.06 -2.04
C GLY A 35 2.11 0.58 -1.04
N LEU A 36 1.77 1.59 -0.26
CA LEU A 36 2.56 2.05 0.88
C LEU A 36 2.00 1.43 2.17
N ILE A 37 2.72 0.49 2.73
CA ILE A 37 2.34 -0.33 3.87
C ILE A 37 3.03 0.15 5.13
N GLY A 38 2.29 0.28 6.23
CA GLY A 38 2.86 0.63 7.53
C GLY A 38 1.80 0.81 8.60
N ASP A 39 2.21 0.70 9.85
CA ASP A 39 1.32 0.90 11.01
C ASP A 39 0.76 2.33 11.04
N ASN A 40 -0.25 2.53 11.88
CA ASN A 40 -0.71 3.88 12.20
C ASN A 40 0.42 4.69 12.84
N GLY A 41 0.64 5.92 12.34
CA GLY A 41 1.76 6.75 12.79
C GLY A 41 3.12 6.44 12.13
N ALA A 42 3.21 5.49 11.19
CA ALA A 42 4.46 5.17 10.49
C ALA A 42 4.99 6.28 9.56
N GLY A 43 4.17 7.32 9.27
CA GLY A 43 4.58 8.44 8.41
C GLY A 43 3.88 8.51 7.05
N LYS A 44 2.98 7.55 6.70
CA LYS A 44 2.29 7.46 5.41
C LYS A 44 1.59 8.76 5.02
N THR A 45 0.68 9.25 5.88
CA THR A 45 -0.07 10.49 5.65
C THR A 45 0.86 11.71 5.56
N THR A 46 1.94 11.76 6.35
CA THR A 46 2.94 12.83 6.26
C THR A 46 3.61 12.86 4.89
N LEU A 47 4.02 11.70 4.38
CA LEU A 47 4.57 11.58 3.03
C LEU A 47 3.57 12.08 1.98
N PHE A 48 2.32 11.63 2.04
CA PHE A 48 1.28 12.02 1.08
C PHE A 48 0.96 13.52 1.13
N ARG A 49 0.93 14.13 2.33
CA ARG A 49 0.77 15.58 2.47
C ARG A 49 1.93 16.37 1.85
N ILE A 50 3.16 15.85 1.90
CA ILE A 50 4.31 16.47 1.22
C ILE A 50 4.17 16.34 -0.30
N LEU A 51 3.79 15.17 -0.81
CA LEU A 51 3.55 14.98 -2.24
C LEU A 51 2.44 15.92 -2.75
N ALA A 52 1.37 16.10 -1.98
CA ALA A 52 0.28 17.03 -2.29
C ALA A 52 0.66 18.53 -2.16
N GLY A 53 1.80 18.82 -1.54
CA GLY A 53 2.24 20.20 -1.30
C GLY A 53 1.56 20.89 -0.12
N GLN A 54 0.84 20.14 0.72
CA GLN A 54 0.25 20.65 1.96
C GLN A 54 1.32 20.88 3.03
N HIS A 55 2.40 20.11 3.00
CA HIS A 55 3.54 20.26 3.89
C HIS A 55 4.84 20.32 3.09
N PHE A 56 5.82 21.04 3.62
CA PHE A 56 7.18 21.09 3.07
C PHE A 56 8.09 20.13 3.85
N PRO A 57 9.00 19.42 3.18
CA PRO A 57 10.03 18.63 3.86
C PRO A 57 11.02 19.55 4.58
N ASN A 58 11.72 19.03 5.59
CA ASN A 58 12.85 19.71 6.22
C ASN A 58 14.15 19.46 5.45
N LYS A 59 14.27 18.27 4.82
CA LYS A 59 15.42 17.87 3.99
C LYS A 59 14.96 17.00 2.84
N GLY A 60 15.80 16.88 1.83
CA GLY A 60 15.57 16.02 0.67
C GLY A 60 14.74 16.67 -0.42
N ASN A 61 14.52 15.93 -1.49
CA ASN A 61 13.87 16.36 -2.71
C ASN A 61 12.65 15.53 -3.04
N VAL A 62 11.71 16.16 -3.76
CA VAL A 62 10.52 15.52 -4.32
C VAL A 62 10.54 15.73 -5.84
N PHE A 63 10.25 14.65 -6.57
CA PHE A 63 10.11 14.65 -8.03
C PHE A 63 8.73 14.09 -8.37
N LEU A 64 7.94 14.86 -9.09
CA LEU A 64 6.60 14.49 -9.54
C LEU A 64 6.51 14.70 -11.05
N LEU A 65 6.14 13.67 -11.80
CA LEU A 65 6.02 13.74 -13.25
C LEU A 65 7.29 14.29 -13.96
N GLY A 66 8.47 14.02 -13.36
CA GLY A 66 9.76 14.52 -13.83
C GLY A 66 10.07 15.97 -13.43
N GLN A 67 9.18 16.64 -12.68
CA GLN A 67 9.35 18.03 -12.22
C GLN A 67 9.84 18.05 -10.77
N THR A 68 10.56 19.11 -10.39
CA THR A 68 11.04 19.35 -9.03
C THR A 68 11.00 20.84 -8.68
N GLY A 69 11.23 21.20 -7.42
CA GLY A 69 11.32 22.59 -6.97
C GLY A 69 10.04 23.38 -7.25
N LYS A 70 10.18 24.52 -7.95
CA LYS A 70 9.05 25.42 -8.27
C LYS A 70 8.04 24.83 -9.24
N GLU A 71 8.44 23.87 -10.06
CA GLU A 71 7.59 23.24 -11.08
C GLU A 71 6.67 22.16 -10.48
N LEU A 72 6.84 21.79 -9.21
CA LEU A 72 5.98 20.84 -8.51
C LEU A 72 4.50 21.24 -8.50
N SER A 73 4.19 22.56 -8.55
CA SER A 73 2.81 23.02 -8.63
C SER A 73 2.13 22.60 -9.94
N ILE A 74 2.87 22.66 -11.06
CA ILE A 74 2.40 22.21 -12.37
C ILE A 74 2.20 20.69 -12.37
N ALA A 75 3.16 19.94 -11.78
CA ALA A 75 3.02 18.49 -11.66
C ALA A 75 1.77 18.12 -10.84
N ARG A 76 1.55 18.78 -9.69
CA ARG A 76 0.40 18.52 -8.82
C ARG A 76 -0.95 18.81 -9.48
N SER A 77 -1.05 19.79 -10.39
CA SER A 77 -2.28 20.03 -11.14
C SER A 77 -2.70 18.85 -12.03
N ARG A 78 -1.74 17.98 -12.39
CA ARG A 78 -1.95 16.74 -13.16
C ARG A 78 -2.05 15.49 -12.27
N MET A 79 -2.22 15.66 -10.97
CA MET A 79 -2.37 14.59 -9.99
C MET A 79 -3.69 14.75 -9.25
N GLY A 80 -4.25 13.62 -8.80
CA GLY A 80 -5.42 13.58 -7.95
C GLY A 80 -5.04 13.10 -6.55
N PHE A 81 -5.62 13.72 -5.53
CA PHE A 81 -5.30 13.43 -4.13
C PHE A 81 -6.58 13.14 -3.34
N LEU A 82 -6.55 12.07 -2.55
CA LEU A 82 -7.53 11.74 -1.53
C LEU A 82 -6.75 11.41 -0.25
N ILE A 83 -6.55 12.42 0.61
CA ILE A 83 -5.73 12.30 1.81
C ILE A 83 -6.62 12.40 3.02
N GLU A 84 -6.54 11.41 3.92
CA GLU A 84 -7.38 11.24 5.11
C GLU A 84 -8.87 11.08 4.74
N LYS A 85 -9.68 12.12 4.95
CA LYS A 85 -11.12 12.08 4.66
C LYS A 85 -11.43 12.82 3.36
N PRO A 86 -12.39 12.33 2.57
CA PRO A 86 -12.86 13.06 1.41
C PRO A 86 -13.37 14.45 1.82
N VAL A 87 -12.81 15.49 1.21
CA VAL A 87 -13.23 16.87 1.46
C VAL A 87 -14.33 17.23 0.45
N PHE A 88 -15.51 17.49 0.94
CA PHE A 88 -16.65 17.96 0.15
C PHE A 88 -17.58 18.80 1.03
N PHE A 89 -18.48 19.54 0.39
CA PHE A 89 -19.48 20.35 1.08
C PHE A 89 -20.73 19.49 1.38
N PRO A 90 -20.99 19.15 2.65
CA PRO A 90 -22.05 18.18 3.02
C PRO A 90 -23.45 18.64 2.64
N ASN A 91 -23.71 19.94 2.62
CA ASN A 91 -25.03 20.52 2.30
C ASN A 91 -25.26 20.72 0.79
N MET A 92 -24.22 20.59 -0.03
CA MET A 92 -24.32 20.56 -1.49
C MET A 92 -24.70 19.17 -1.98
N THR A 93 -25.34 19.09 -3.13
CA THR A 93 -25.54 17.80 -3.81
C THR A 93 -24.22 17.24 -4.32
N VAL A 94 -24.22 15.96 -4.67
CA VAL A 94 -23.06 15.29 -5.28
C VAL A 94 -22.61 16.06 -6.54
N GLU A 95 -23.54 16.41 -7.42
CA GLU A 95 -23.26 17.17 -8.64
C GLU A 95 -22.75 18.57 -8.37
N GLN A 96 -23.31 19.27 -7.37
CA GLN A 96 -22.82 20.59 -6.98
C GLN A 96 -21.38 20.54 -6.45
N ASN A 97 -21.04 19.51 -5.68
CA ASN A 97 -19.66 19.28 -5.24
C ASN A 97 -18.72 19.09 -6.45
N MET A 98 -19.07 18.21 -7.38
CA MET A 98 -18.25 17.98 -8.58
C MET A 98 -18.07 19.27 -9.39
N ARG A 99 -19.14 20.04 -9.57
CA ARG A 99 -19.09 21.32 -10.27
C ARG A 99 -18.18 22.35 -9.56
N TYR A 100 -18.29 22.45 -8.23
CA TYR A 100 -17.44 23.33 -7.44
C TYR A 100 -15.96 23.02 -7.64
N TYR A 101 -15.56 21.75 -7.51
CA TYR A 101 -14.16 21.36 -7.68
C TYR A 101 -13.68 21.43 -9.12
N ALA A 102 -14.55 21.25 -10.11
CA ALA A 102 -14.22 21.49 -11.51
C ALA A 102 -13.89 22.96 -11.76
N ILE A 103 -14.71 23.89 -11.23
CA ILE A 103 -14.46 25.34 -11.32
C ILE A 103 -13.14 25.70 -10.63
N GLN A 104 -12.90 25.18 -9.42
CA GLN A 104 -11.66 25.43 -8.67
C GLN A 104 -10.41 24.99 -9.44
N LYS A 105 -10.52 23.92 -10.23
CA LYS A 105 -9.46 23.43 -11.12
C LYS A 105 -9.39 24.13 -12.48
N GLY A 106 -10.27 25.12 -12.75
CA GLY A 106 -10.34 25.81 -14.04
C GLY A 106 -10.84 24.94 -15.19
N LEU A 107 -11.63 23.90 -14.90
CA LEU A 107 -12.11 22.95 -15.91
C LEU A 107 -13.49 23.34 -16.46
N PRO A 108 -13.80 23.01 -17.73
CA PRO A 108 -15.15 23.15 -18.28
C PRO A 108 -16.16 22.31 -17.48
N GLN A 109 -17.33 22.89 -17.17
CA GLN A 109 -18.17 22.48 -16.05
C GLN A 109 -18.99 21.19 -16.24
N ASP A 110 -19.36 20.76 -17.47
CA ASP A 110 -20.56 19.94 -17.58
C ASP A 110 -20.38 18.47 -18.02
N LYS A 111 -19.42 18.14 -18.86
CA LYS A 111 -19.34 16.76 -19.39
C LYS A 111 -18.52 15.81 -18.51
N GLN A 112 -17.40 16.27 -17.99
CA GLN A 112 -16.49 15.40 -17.23
C GLN A 112 -17.07 14.99 -15.87
N ALA A 113 -17.79 15.89 -15.19
CA ALA A 113 -18.39 15.61 -13.88
C ALA A 113 -19.41 14.46 -13.95
N VAL A 114 -20.26 14.45 -14.97
CA VAL A 114 -21.27 13.39 -15.15
C VAL A 114 -20.60 12.05 -15.41
N THR A 115 -19.68 12.01 -16.38
CA THR A 115 -18.95 10.77 -16.71
C THR A 115 -18.14 10.22 -15.52
N LEU A 116 -17.55 11.09 -14.68
CA LEU A 116 -16.85 10.65 -13.48
C LEU A 116 -17.78 10.08 -12.43
N LEU A 117 -18.99 10.65 -12.26
CA LEU A 117 -20.01 10.08 -11.36
C LEU A 117 -20.48 8.70 -11.85
N GLU A 118 -20.60 8.48 -13.15
CA GLU A 118 -20.85 7.17 -13.73
C GLU A 118 -19.68 6.21 -13.44
N THR A 119 -18.46 6.65 -13.68
CA THR A 119 -17.24 5.86 -13.43
C THR A 119 -17.16 5.34 -12.00
N VAL A 120 -17.54 6.18 -11.00
CA VAL A 120 -17.49 5.79 -9.58
C VAL A 120 -18.81 5.20 -9.06
N GLY A 121 -19.84 5.03 -9.91
CA GLY A 121 -21.12 4.43 -9.52
C GLY A 121 -22.01 5.34 -8.66
N LEU A 122 -21.97 6.66 -8.89
CA LEU A 122 -22.77 7.66 -8.16
C LEU A 122 -23.81 8.40 -9.03
N SER A 123 -24.11 7.92 -10.24
CA SER A 123 -25.04 8.57 -11.17
C SER A 123 -26.42 8.79 -10.57
N GLU A 124 -27.00 7.78 -9.92
CA GLU A 124 -28.31 7.85 -9.29
C GLU A 124 -28.36 8.79 -8.08
N LYS A 125 -27.22 8.98 -7.42
CA LYS A 125 -27.05 9.83 -6.23
C LYS A 125 -26.74 11.30 -6.56
N ARG A 126 -26.66 11.65 -7.85
CA ARG A 126 -26.20 12.95 -8.34
C ARG A 126 -26.92 14.13 -7.68
N LYS A 127 -28.24 14.02 -7.47
CA LYS A 127 -29.10 15.06 -6.88
C LYS A 127 -29.20 15.00 -5.35
N GLU A 128 -28.68 13.95 -4.73
CA GLU A 128 -28.69 13.81 -3.27
C GLU A 128 -27.63 14.70 -2.62
N LYS A 129 -27.90 15.17 -1.39
CA LYS A 129 -26.90 15.89 -0.59
C LYS A 129 -25.76 14.95 -0.22
N ALA A 130 -24.54 15.45 -0.27
CA ALA A 130 -23.35 14.65 0.09
C ALA A 130 -23.36 14.18 1.56
N SER A 131 -24.07 14.89 2.45
CA SER A 131 -24.27 14.46 3.84
C SER A 131 -25.02 13.13 3.94
N ALA A 132 -25.97 12.86 3.03
CA ALA A 132 -26.83 11.67 3.04
C ALA A 132 -26.14 10.40 2.51
N LEU A 133 -24.95 10.53 1.91
CA LEU A 133 -24.20 9.42 1.36
C LEU A 133 -23.67 8.50 2.47
N SER A 134 -23.63 7.19 2.20
CA SER A 134 -22.89 6.22 3.03
C SER A 134 -21.39 6.51 3.00
N LEU A 135 -20.62 5.90 3.90
CA LEU A 135 -19.18 6.07 3.93
C LEU A 135 -18.52 5.68 2.60
N GLY A 136 -18.90 4.52 2.02
CA GLY A 136 -18.38 4.08 0.72
C GLY A 136 -18.74 5.03 -0.41
N GLN A 137 -19.97 5.57 -0.42
CA GLN A 137 -20.37 6.58 -1.39
C GLN A 137 -19.60 7.90 -1.22
N LYS A 138 -19.28 8.29 0.01
CA LYS A 138 -18.40 9.44 0.32
C LYS A 138 -17.00 9.23 -0.21
N GLN A 139 -16.42 8.04 -0.04
CA GLN A 139 -15.10 7.69 -0.59
C GLN A 139 -15.13 7.74 -2.13
N ARG A 140 -16.19 7.22 -2.77
CA ARG A 140 -16.36 7.29 -4.23
C ARG A 140 -16.50 8.73 -4.73
N LEU A 141 -17.19 9.60 -3.99
CA LEU A 141 -17.27 11.04 -4.32
C LEU A 141 -15.89 11.69 -4.21
N GLY A 142 -15.13 11.41 -3.16
CA GLY A 142 -13.74 11.88 -3.01
C GLY A 142 -12.84 11.43 -4.17
N LEU A 143 -12.97 10.18 -4.58
CA LEU A 143 -12.25 9.65 -5.74
C LEU A 143 -12.68 10.34 -7.04
N ALA A 144 -13.99 10.59 -7.26
CA ALA A 144 -14.49 11.34 -8.42
C ALA A 144 -13.89 12.76 -8.48
N ILE A 145 -13.82 13.44 -7.34
CA ILE A 145 -13.17 14.76 -7.23
C ILE A 145 -11.67 14.68 -7.56
N ALA A 146 -10.98 13.64 -7.05
CA ALA A 146 -9.57 13.42 -7.36
C ALA A 146 -9.32 13.15 -8.84
N LEU A 147 -10.28 12.54 -9.54
CA LEU A 147 -10.22 12.23 -10.98
C LEU A 147 -10.49 13.43 -11.90
N LEU A 148 -10.98 14.55 -11.36
CA LEU A 148 -11.20 15.78 -12.16
C LEU A 148 -9.90 16.26 -12.80
N GLY A 149 -9.94 16.55 -14.11
CA GLY A 149 -8.79 16.99 -14.87
C GLY A 149 -7.94 15.86 -15.45
N ASN A 150 -8.45 14.61 -15.44
CA ASN A 150 -7.77 13.43 -16.00
C ASN A 150 -6.34 13.28 -15.46
N PRO A 151 -6.17 13.05 -14.15
CA PRO A 151 -4.86 12.96 -13.55
C PRO A 151 -4.08 11.76 -14.09
N GLN A 152 -2.75 11.91 -14.19
CA GLN A 152 -1.83 10.81 -14.51
C GLN A 152 -1.49 9.96 -13.30
N VAL A 153 -1.66 10.54 -12.12
CA VAL A 153 -1.34 9.91 -10.83
C VAL A 153 -2.45 10.17 -9.84
N LEU A 154 -2.83 9.13 -9.09
CA LEU A 154 -3.67 9.22 -7.92
C LEU A 154 -2.85 8.90 -6.66
N VAL A 155 -3.00 9.72 -5.62
CA VAL A 155 -2.44 9.48 -4.28
C VAL A 155 -3.60 9.33 -3.31
N LEU A 156 -3.78 8.13 -2.75
CA LEU A 156 -4.94 7.73 -1.97
C LEU A 156 -4.52 7.25 -0.57
N ASP A 157 -4.87 8.01 0.46
CA ASP A 157 -4.53 7.70 1.85
C ASP A 157 -5.67 6.91 2.50
N GLU A 158 -5.43 5.62 2.72
CA GLU A 158 -6.36 4.67 3.37
C GLU A 158 -7.81 4.71 2.80
N PRO A 159 -8.00 4.69 1.46
CA PRO A 159 -9.30 4.98 0.85
C PRO A 159 -10.37 3.91 1.10
N ILE A 160 -9.97 2.70 1.51
CA ILE A 160 -10.86 1.57 1.80
C ILE A 160 -11.19 1.42 3.29
N ASN A 161 -10.60 2.26 4.14
CA ASN A 161 -10.78 2.16 5.58
C ASN A 161 -12.25 2.44 5.98
N GLY A 162 -12.83 1.51 6.75
CA GLY A 162 -14.20 1.61 7.24
C GLY A 162 -15.28 1.28 6.22
N LEU A 163 -14.92 0.75 5.04
CA LEU A 163 -15.87 0.17 4.11
C LEU A 163 -16.30 -1.23 4.56
N ASP A 164 -17.51 -1.62 4.20
CA ASP A 164 -17.96 -3.00 4.31
C ASP A 164 -17.24 -3.90 3.27
N PRO A 165 -17.25 -5.22 3.44
CA PRO A 165 -16.52 -6.13 2.56
C PRO A 165 -16.91 -5.99 1.08
N SER A 166 -18.18 -5.75 0.76
CA SER A 166 -18.63 -5.54 -0.62
C SER A 166 -18.09 -4.23 -1.19
N GLY A 167 -18.12 -3.15 -0.40
CA GLY A 167 -17.58 -1.85 -0.76
C GLY A 167 -16.07 -1.88 -1.02
N ILE A 168 -15.32 -2.67 -0.24
CA ILE A 168 -13.88 -2.89 -0.46
C ILE A 168 -13.64 -3.54 -1.84
N ILE A 169 -14.36 -4.62 -2.15
CA ILE A 169 -14.23 -5.33 -3.42
C ILE A 169 -14.52 -4.40 -4.60
N GLU A 170 -15.64 -3.67 -4.54
CA GLU A 170 -16.04 -2.76 -5.62
C GLU A 170 -15.06 -1.59 -5.78
N PHE A 171 -14.58 -1.02 -4.68
CA PHE A 171 -13.58 0.08 -4.73
C PHE A 171 -12.27 -0.40 -5.33
N ARG A 172 -11.82 -1.59 -4.97
CA ARG A 172 -10.63 -2.23 -5.52
C ARG A 172 -10.75 -2.49 -7.02
N GLN A 173 -11.90 -3.04 -7.48
CA GLN A 173 -12.16 -3.22 -8.91
C GLN A 173 -12.17 -1.90 -9.67
N LEU A 174 -12.69 -0.84 -9.05
CA LEU A 174 -12.66 0.51 -9.63
C LEU A 174 -11.22 1.01 -9.79
N LEU A 175 -10.36 0.88 -8.77
CA LEU A 175 -8.94 1.27 -8.87
C LEU A 175 -8.20 0.48 -9.96
N HIS A 176 -8.46 -0.82 -10.02
CA HIS A 176 -7.87 -1.69 -11.05
C HIS A 176 -8.29 -1.24 -12.47
N ARG A 177 -9.57 -0.96 -12.70
CA ARG A 177 -10.06 -0.43 -13.98
C ARG A 177 -9.41 0.91 -14.34
N LEU A 178 -9.33 1.85 -13.40
CA LEU A 178 -8.69 3.15 -13.62
C LEU A 178 -7.21 3.00 -14.02
N ASN A 179 -6.50 2.08 -13.40
CA ASN A 179 -5.12 1.79 -13.76
C ASN A 179 -5.01 1.15 -15.15
N GLN A 180 -5.79 0.10 -15.45
CA GLN A 180 -5.68 -0.65 -16.70
C GLN A 180 -6.21 0.13 -17.91
N GLU A 181 -7.39 0.75 -17.78
CA GLU A 181 -8.06 1.39 -18.92
C GLU A 181 -7.56 2.82 -19.18
N ARG A 182 -7.14 3.53 -18.12
CA ARG A 182 -6.70 4.94 -18.23
C ARG A 182 -5.21 5.13 -17.99
N ASN A 183 -4.46 4.04 -17.75
CA ASN A 183 -3.03 4.06 -17.44
C ASN A 183 -2.65 5.05 -16.30
N ILE A 184 -3.54 5.19 -15.31
CA ILE A 184 -3.32 6.03 -14.14
C ILE A 184 -2.40 5.29 -13.17
N THR A 185 -1.28 5.92 -12.79
CA THR A 185 -0.45 5.41 -11.69
C THR A 185 -1.13 5.68 -10.37
N ILE A 186 -1.21 4.68 -9.49
CA ILE A 186 -1.89 4.80 -8.20
C ILE A 186 -0.89 4.54 -7.08
N LEU A 187 -0.69 5.54 -6.21
CA LEU A 187 0.01 5.38 -4.95
C LEU A 187 -1.03 5.33 -3.84
N ILE A 188 -1.15 4.20 -3.18
CA ILE A 188 -2.19 3.94 -2.17
C ILE A 188 -1.58 3.49 -0.85
N SER A 189 -2.00 4.09 0.26
CA SER A 189 -1.66 3.59 1.59
C SER A 189 -2.73 2.67 2.15
N SER A 190 -2.32 1.67 2.91
CA SER A 190 -3.20 0.86 3.74
C SER A 190 -2.43 0.28 4.92
N HIS A 191 -3.14 0.02 6.00
CA HIS A 191 -2.71 -0.84 7.10
C HIS A 191 -3.30 -2.25 6.98
N ILE A 192 -4.23 -2.48 6.03
CA ILE A 192 -4.82 -3.79 5.73
C ILE A 192 -4.08 -4.38 4.53
N LEU A 193 -3.09 -5.23 4.83
CA LEU A 193 -2.14 -5.73 3.85
C LEU A 193 -2.79 -6.66 2.83
N SER A 194 -3.69 -7.54 3.29
CA SER A 194 -4.43 -8.49 2.44
C SER A 194 -5.23 -7.82 1.32
N GLU A 195 -5.69 -6.58 1.51
CA GLU A 195 -6.41 -5.84 0.49
C GLU A 195 -5.47 -5.28 -0.59
N LEU A 196 -4.30 -4.78 -0.19
CA LEU A 196 -3.30 -4.30 -1.15
C LEU A 196 -2.71 -5.45 -1.97
N GLN A 197 -2.56 -6.64 -1.36
CA GLN A 197 -2.03 -7.82 -2.04
C GLN A 197 -2.84 -8.20 -3.30
N GLN A 198 -4.12 -7.84 -3.35
CA GLN A 198 -5.00 -8.18 -4.46
C GLN A 198 -4.94 -7.20 -5.64
N ILE A 199 -4.33 -6.02 -5.48
CA ILE A 199 -4.28 -5.00 -6.55
C ILE A 199 -2.89 -4.41 -6.80
N ALA A 200 -2.02 -4.38 -5.78
CA ALA A 200 -0.74 -3.70 -5.90
C ALA A 200 0.24 -4.49 -6.77
N THR A 201 0.95 -3.79 -7.63
CA THR A 201 2.05 -4.32 -8.45
C THR A 201 3.40 -4.11 -7.80
N HIS A 202 3.49 -3.17 -6.85
CA HIS A 202 4.69 -2.84 -6.08
C HIS A 202 4.30 -2.47 -4.66
N TYR A 203 5.24 -2.67 -3.74
CA TYR A 203 5.06 -2.37 -2.32
C TYR A 203 6.22 -1.54 -1.79
N ALA A 204 5.93 -0.66 -0.85
CA ALA A 204 6.92 -0.05 0.05
C ALA A 204 6.46 -0.26 1.49
N PHE A 205 7.35 -0.72 2.32
CA PHE A 205 7.14 -0.93 3.74
C PHE A 205 7.76 0.21 4.52
N ILE A 206 6.95 0.91 5.33
CA ILE A 206 7.40 2.03 6.16
C ILE A 206 7.12 1.74 7.63
N SER A 207 8.07 2.03 8.50
CA SER A 207 7.93 1.92 9.95
C SER A 207 8.69 3.05 10.64
N LYS A 208 8.07 3.68 11.64
CA LYS A 208 8.67 4.75 12.46
C LYS A 208 9.34 5.87 11.63
N GLY A 209 8.75 6.19 10.48
CA GLY A 209 9.25 7.22 9.58
C GLY A 209 10.39 6.77 8.65
N GLU A 210 10.77 5.51 8.63
CA GLU A 210 11.83 4.96 7.78
C GLU A 210 11.26 3.99 6.74
N LEU A 211 11.81 4.02 5.53
CA LEU A 211 11.53 3.04 4.50
C LEU A 211 12.30 1.76 4.81
N LEU A 212 11.59 0.67 5.07
CA LEU A 212 12.20 -0.64 5.34
C LEU A 212 12.66 -1.30 4.05
N GLU A 213 11.75 -1.39 3.07
CA GLU A 213 12.00 -2.01 1.78
C GLU A 213 11.02 -1.48 0.73
N SER A 214 11.44 -1.51 -0.55
CA SER A 214 10.61 -1.31 -1.72
C SER A 214 10.82 -2.48 -2.69
N ILE A 215 9.73 -3.15 -3.09
CA ILE A 215 9.77 -4.41 -3.82
C ILE A 215 8.60 -4.53 -4.80
N SER A 216 8.80 -5.19 -5.96
CA SER A 216 7.68 -5.56 -6.84
C SER A 216 6.85 -6.70 -6.26
N ALA A 217 5.58 -6.80 -6.66
CA ALA A 217 4.71 -7.92 -6.26
C ALA A 217 5.29 -9.28 -6.69
N GLU A 218 5.91 -9.34 -7.87
CA GLU A 218 6.56 -10.55 -8.37
C GLU A 218 7.74 -10.97 -7.49
N ALA A 219 8.66 -10.03 -7.17
CA ALA A 219 9.80 -10.32 -6.30
C ALA A 219 9.36 -10.65 -4.86
N LEU A 220 8.31 -9.98 -4.36
CA LEU A 220 7.73 -10.31 -3.07
C LEU A 220 7.11 -11.71 -3.07
N HIS A 221 6.35 -12.06 -4.12
CA HIS A 221 5.81 -13.42 -4.27
C HIS A 221 6.93 -14.46 -4.26
N GLN A 222 8.03 -14.23 -4.99
CA GLN A 222 9.19 -15.12 -4.96
C GLN A 222 9.80 -15.24 -3.55
N LYS A 223 9.90 -14.14 -2.80
CA LYS A 223 10.38 -14.16 -1.41
C LYS A 223 9.42 -14.88 -0.45
N CYS A 224 8.12 -14.75 -0.67
CA CYS A 224 7.08 -15.33 0.19
C CYS A 224 6.65 -16.74 -0.23
N SER A 225 6.92 -17.18 -1.45
CA SER A 225 6.40 -18.43 -2.01
C SER A 225 7.09 -19.70 -1.50
N ASN A 226 8.16 -19.57 -0.72
CA ASN A 226 8.93 -20.71 -0.22
C ASN A 226 9.11 -20.62 1.31
N SER A 227 8.09 -20.93 2.07
CA SER A 227 8.26 -21.24 3.50
C SER A 227 7.69 -22.61 3.82
N ILE A 228 8.31 -23.29 4.79
CA ILE A 228 7.83 -24.57 5.31
C ILE A 228 7.41 -24.33 6.75
N GLU A 229 6.14 -24.55 7.03
CA GLU A 229 5.62 -24.58 8.41
C GLU A 229 5.56 -26.02 8.89
N MET A 230 6.10 -26.27 10.08
CA MET A 230 6.04 -27.56 10.74
C MET A 230 5.58 -27.41 12.18
N THR A 231 4.81 -28.40 12.66
CA THR A 231 4.52 -28.57 14.08
C THR A 231 5.18 -29.88 14.54
N LEU A 232 6.04 -29.79 15.54
CA LEU A 232 6.95 -30.83 15.94
C LEU A 232 6.65 -31.29 17.38
N SER A 233 6.95 -32.54 17.70
CA SER A 233 6.82 -33.06 19.09
C SER A 233 7.92 -32.51 20.01
N ASP A 234 9.10 -32.24 19.47
CA ASP A 234 10.26 -31.67 20.18
C ASP A 234 10.94 -30.60 19.30
N LEU A 235 10.48 -29.36 19.46
CA LEU A 235 10.96 -28.23 18.70
C LEU A 235 12.40 -27.85 19.06
N ALA A 236 12.78 -27.94 20.33
CA ALA A 236 14.11 -27.54 20.79
C ALA A 236 15.20 -28.44 20.21
N SER A 237 14.99 -29.76 20.28
CA SER A 237 15.93 -30.71 19.68
C SER A 237 15.99 -30.56 18.16
N TYR A 238 14.86 -30.32 17.50
CA TYR A 238 14.82 -30.17 16.06
C TYR A 238 15.57 -28.91 15.57
N THR A 239 15.38 -27.77 16.20
CA THR A 239 16.09 -26.53 15.83
C THR A 239 17.59 -26.66 16.02
N PHE A 240 18.03 -27.30 17.10
CA PHE A 240 19.46 -27.59 17.31
C PHE A 240 20.05 -28.47 16.21
N LEU A 241 19.33 -29.53 15.80
CA LEU A 241 19.74 -30.40 14.69
C LEU A 241 19.78 -29.65 13.34
N LEU A 242 18.79 -28.79 13.10
CA LEU A 242 18.72 -27.98 11.88
C LEU A 242 19.91 -27.03 11.78
N GLU A 243 20.24 -26.33 12.86
CA GLU A 243 21.42 -25.43 12.95
C GLU A 243 22.74 -26.19 12.76
N GLN A 244 22.85 -27.42 13.25
CA GLN A 244 24.05 -28.26 13.02
C GLN A 244 24.19 -28.70 11.56
N ARG A 245 23.07 -28.98 10.87
CA ARG A 245 23.07 -29.47 9.49
C ARG A 245 23.21 -28.35 8.45
N ASP A 246 22.57 -27.21 8.72
CA ASP A 246 22.64 -26.00 7.88
C ASP A 246 22.51 -24.74 8.74
N ALA A 247 23.68 -24.21 9.15
CA ALA A 247 23.77 -23.04 10.03
C ALA A 247 23.23 -21.75 9.38
N ASP A 248 23.05 -21.74 8.06
CA ASP A 248 22.54 -20.58 7.32
C ASP A 248 21.02 -20.66 7.09
N GLU A 249 20.34 -21.71 7.55
CA GLU A 249 18.88 -21.85 7.41
C GLU A 249 18.16 -20.82 8.28
N GLN A 250 17.28 -20.02 7.67
CA GLN A 250 16.53 -18.99 8.36
C GLN A 250 15.18 -19.53 8.85
N PHE A 251 14.96 -19.52 10.14
CA PHE A 251 13.71 -19.97 10.72
C PHE A 251 13.26 -19.12 11.92
N THR A 252 11.97 -19.20 12.23
CA THR A 252 11.37 -18.60 13.43
C THR A 252 10.56 -19.65 14.18
N VAL A 253 10.72 -19.63 15.50
CA VAL A 253 10.00 -20.48 16.43
C VAL A 253 8.78 -19.73 16.97
N PHE A 254 7.61 -20.36 16.91
CA PHE A 254 6.35 -19.84 17.43
C PHE A 254 5.84 -20.70 18.60
N ALA A 255 4.86 -20.17 19.33
CA ALA A 255 4.15 -20.93 20.34
C ALA A 255 3.53 -22.23 19.76
N ASN A 256 3.19 -23.19 20.63
CA ASN A 256 2.58 -24.47 20.24
C ASN A 256 3.46 -25.38 19.36
N GLN A 257 4.78 -25.42 19.62
CA GLN A 257 5.72 -26.31 18.92
C GLN A 257 5.78 -26.08 17.40
N ARG A 258 5.54 -24.85 16.96
CA ARG A 258 5.49 -24.46 15.56
C ARG A 258 6.80 -23.83 15.10
N LEU A 259 7.34 -24.32 13.98
CA LEU A 259 8.52 -23.81 13.28
C LEU A 259 8.13 -23.33 11.90
N VAL A 260 8.64 -22.17 11.49
CA VAL A 260 8.54 -21.67 10.11
C VAL A 260 9.95 -21.46 9.58
N ILE A 261 10.29 -22.16 8.50
CA ILE A 261 11.54 -22.03 7.77
C ILE A 261 11.29 -21.12 6.57
N TYR A 262 12.01 -20.01 6.49
CA TYR A 262 11.90 -19.04 5.41
C TYR A 262 12.95 -19.33 4.34
N HIS A 263 12.53 -19.29 3.07
CA HIS A 263 13.40 -19.59 1.93
C HIS A 263 14.17 -20.91 2.09
N PRO A 264 13.45 -22.04 2.34
CA PRO A 264 14.07 -23.31 2.64
C PRO A 264 15.08 -23.67 1.55
N ARG A 265 16.31 -23.98 1.95
CA ARG A 265 17.42 -24.36 1.08
C ARG A 265 17.26 -25.78 0.53
N HIS A 266 16.41 -26.57 1.20
CA HIS A 266 16.13 -27.95 0.88
C HIS A 266 14.65 -28.17 0.55
N ARG A 267 14.34 -29.30 -0.08
CA ARG A 267 12.96 -29.72 -0.33
C ARG A 267 12.28 -30.18 0.96
N PRO A 268 10.94 -30.17 1.07
CA PRO A 268 10.21 -30.58 2.27
C PRO A 268 10.58 -31.97 2.79
N GLU A 269 10.98 -32.89 1.87
CA GLU A 269 11.40 -34.25 2.21
C GLU A 269 12.68 -34.27 3.06
N PHE A 270 13.60 -33.31 2.89
CA PHE A 270 14.80 -33.20 3.72
C PHE A 270 14.43 -32.94 5.19
N TYR A 271 13.53 -32.00 5.43
CA TYR A 271 13.13 -31.62 6.79
C TYR A 271 12.37 -32.73 7.50
N SER A 272 11.50 -33.44 6.76
CA SER A 272 10.79 -34.59 7.32
C SER A 272 11.72 -35.78 7.61
N LYS A 273 12.72 -36.01 6.76
CA LYS A 273 13.72 -37.06 6.96
C LYS A 273 14.60 -36.76 8.17
N LEU A 274 15.05 -35.49 8.34
CA LEU A 274 15.83 -35.06 9.50
C LEU A 274 15.07 -35.32 10.81
N ALA A 275 13.77 -35.02 10.84
CA ALA A 275 12.92 -35.29 12.02
C ALA A 275 12.83 -36.80 12.28
N ALA A 276 12.60 -37.61 11.26
CA ALA A 276 12.44 -39.04 11.35
C ALA A 276 13.75 -39.75 11.84
N GLU A 277 14.91 -39.34 11.37
CA GLU A 277 16.21 -39.87 11.78
C GLU A 277 16.46 -39.69 13.27
N HIS A 278 15.86 -38.68 13.91
CA HIS A 278 16.03 -38.35 15.31
C HIS A 278 14.75 -38.62 16.15
N GLN A 279 13.81 -39.42 15.61
CA GLN A 279 12.56 -39.85 16.30
C GLN A 279 11.69 -38.66 16.75
N ILE A 280 11.76 -37.52 16.03
CA ILE A 280 10.93 -36.35 16.26
C ILE A 280 9.70 -36.47 15.36
N TYR A 281 8.51 -36.46 15.96
CA TYR A 281 7.26 -36.59 15.21
C TYR A 281 6.82 -35.24 14.68
N ILE A 282 6.44 -35.21 13.38
CA ILE A 282 5.83 -34.06 12.72
C ILE A 282 4.32 -34.28 12.71
N SER A 283 3.58 -33.45 13.43
CA SER A 283 2.11 -33.49 13.46
C SER A 283 1.50 -32.73 12.27
N SER A 284 2.22 -31.76 11.73
CA SER A 284 1.83 -31.00 10.51
C SER A 284 3.08 -30.53 9.78
N LEU A 285 3.10 -30.69 8.46
CA LEU A 285 4.08 -30.10 7.55
C LEU A 285 3.33 -29.51 6.38
N ARG A 286 3.50 -28.21 6.16
CA ARG A 286 2.85 -27.47 5.07
C ARG A 286 3.87 -26.60 4.38
N THR A 287 3.83 -26.56 3.06
CA THR A 287 4.48 -25.49 2.29
C THR A 287 3.54 -24.30 2.34
N LEU A 288 3.97 -23.19 2.91
CA LEU A 288 3.19 -21.98 3.01
C LEU A 288 3.76 -20.91 2.12
N GLU A 289 2.87 -20.17 1.50
CA GLU A 289 3.17 -18.81 1.10
C GLU A 289 3.18 -17.96 2.37
N MET A 290 4.30 -17.29 2.65
CA MET A 290 4.40 -16.35 3.76
C MET A 290 3.37 -15.25 3.55
N LYS A 291 2.51 -15.01 4.52
CA LYS A 291 1.57 -13.90 4.46
C LYS A 291 2.32 -12.57 4.43
N LEU A 292 1.76 -11.60 3.75
CA LEU A 292 2.35 -10.25 3.66
C LEU A 292 2.54 -9.61 5.05
N GLU A 293 1.65 -9.94 5.99
CA GLU A 293 1.73 -9.52 7.39
C GLU A 293 2.99 -10.06 8.09
N ASP A 294 3.27 -11.36 7.92
CA ASP A 294 4.44 -12.02 8.52
C ASP A 294 5.73 -11.46 7.90
N TYR A 295 5.73 -11.20 6.58
CA TYR A 295 6.84 -10.55 5.90
C TYR A 295 7.11 -9.14 6.45
N TYR A 296 6.08 -8.32 6.62
CA TYR A 296 6.22 -7.00 7.21
C TYR A 296 6.76 -7.06 8.64
N MET A 297 6.31 -8.02 9.44
CA MET A 297 6.82 -8.22 10.80
C MET A 297 8.30 -8.61 10.80
N SER A 298 8.73 -9.51 9.90
CA SER A 298 10.15 -9.90 9.79
C SER A 298 11.04 -8.71 9.42
N LEU A 299 10.58 -7.81 8.52
CA LEU A 299 11.32 -6.59 8.19
C LEU A 299 11.49 -5.63 9.39
N LYS A 300 10.51 -5.59 10.30
CA LYS A 300 10.58 -4.77 11.53
C LYS A 300 11.53 -5.36 12.57
N GLU A 301 11.63 -6.68 12.66
CA GLU A 301 12.47 -7.39 13.63
C GLU A 301 13.94 -7.44 13.20
N GLY A 302 14.22 -7.57 11.92
CA GLY A 302 15.58 -7.62 11.36
C GLY A 302 16.38 -6.31 11.47
N ARG A 303 15.75 -5.23 11.98
CA ARG A 303 16.39 -3.92 12.26
C ARG A 303 16.52 -3.59 13.76
N LYS A 304 16.46 -4.60 14.64
CA LYS A 304 16.72 -4.41 16.08
C LYS A 304 18.19 -4.48 16.41
#